data_f59afeedcdaa7239acaae29a0469edca
#
_entry.id   f59afeedcdaa7239acaae29a0469edca
#
_cell.length_a   1.000
_cell.length_b   1.000
_cell.length_c   1.000
_cell.angle_alpha   90.00
_cell.angle_beta   90.00
_cell.angle_gamma   90.00
#
_symmetry.space_group_name_H-M   'P 1'
#
loop_
_entity.id
_entity.type
_entity.pdbx_description
1 polymer ?
#
loop_
_entity_poly.entity_id
_entity_poly.type
_entity_poly.pdbx_seq_one_letter_code
_entity_poly.pdbx_strand_id
1 'polypeptide(L)'
;MTSRCAVRIFLFITLPLAWSACSPSVTEHEVTPAKNGEYVILLHGLARSPQSMEPLAQALQEEGYGTCNTGYPSTKRTVPELSGTSLREAVAKCRQLGARKIHFIGHSMGAMLARYHLVVEPPKEAGRLIQLAPPNQGSEVVDNLGDRPIFKAVNGPAGSSLGTDPRSLAAKLPALTHETLIIAGRRTVNPINSLMIPGPDDGKVSVENTKATGMKRHIVLACSHPVIMKKRRTIEECIRFLQGG
;
A
#
# COMPACT_ATOMS: atom_id res chain seq x y z
N MET A 1 -6.44 -40.12 -73.91
CA MET A 1 -7.16 -40.00 -72.58
C MET A 1 -6.17 -39.45 -71.56
N THR A 2 -6.17 -38.16 -71.40
CA THR A 2 -5.25 -37.43 -70.54
C THR A 2 -6.01 -36.87 -69.36
N SER A 3 -5.78 -37.46 -68.19
CA SER A 3 -6.36 -37.03 -66.93
C SER A 3 -5.57 -35.80 -66.34
N ARG A 4 -6.22 -34.65 -66.21
CA ARG A 4 -5.67 -33.43 -65.59
C ARG A 4 -5.92 -33.51 -64.08
N CYS A 5 -4.84 -33.65 -63.34
CA CYS A 5 -4.87 -33.56 -61.89
C CYS A 5 -4.88 -32.07 -61.45
N ALA A 6 -5.97 -31.61 -60.83
CA ALA A 6 -6.09 -30.23 -60.31
C ALA A 6 -5.52 -30.19 -58.93
N VAL A 7 -4.41 -29.47 -58.73
CA VAL A 7 -3.83 -29.17 -57.44
C VAL A 7 -4.61 -28.02 -56.83
N ARG A 8 -5.32 -28.29 -55.72
CA ARG A 8 -5.94 -27.24 -54.88
C ARG A 8 -4.91 -26.72 -53.90
N ILE A 9 -4.49 -25.47 -54.09
CA ILE A 9 -3.66 -24.73 -53.16
C ILE A 9 -4.57 -24.21 -52.04
N PHE A 10 -4.42 -24.73 -50.82
CA PHE A 10 -5.02 -24.15 -49.61
C PHE A 10 -4.16 -22.99 -49.14
N LEU A 11 -4.67 -21.78 -49.30
CA LEU A 11 -4.07 -20.58 -48.75
C LEU A 11 -4.42 -20.52 -47.22
N PHE A 12 -3.46 -20.85 -46.36
CA PHE A 12 -3.59 -20.62 -44.93
C PHE A 12 -3.40 -19.13 -44.67
N ILE A 13 -4.51 -18.41 -44.42
CA ILE A 13 -4.48 -17.06 -43.90
C ILE A 13 -4.17 -17.17 -42.41
N THR A 14 -2.91 -16.94 -42.00
CA THR A 14 -2.52 -16.75 -40.65
C THR A 14 -2.95 -15.34 -40.18
N LEU A 15 -4.06 -15.26 -39.44
CA LEU A 15 -4.40 -14.05 -38.69
C LEU A 15 -3.33 -13.83 -37.62
N PRO A 16 -2.68 -12.65 -37.55
CA PRO A 16 -1.84 -12.35 -36.42
C PRO A 16 -2.74 -12.19 -35.20
N LEU A 17 -2.61 -13.09 -34.20
CA LEU A 17 -3.09 -12.82 -32.86
C LEU A 17 -2.34 -11.57 -32.33
N ALA A 18 -3.01 -10.43 -32.39
CA ALA A 18 -2.58 -9.26 -31.69
C ALA A 18 -2.68 -9.58 -30.16
N TRP A 19 -1.59 -10.02 -29.57
CA TRP A 19 -1.41 -10.11 -28.15
C TRP A 19 -1.40 -8.66 -27.64
N SER A 20 -2.57 -8.19 -27.21
CA SER A 20 -2.69 -6.93 -26.50
C SER A 20 -1.87 -7.09 -25.21
N ALA A 21 -0.63 -6.62 -25.25
CA ALA A 21 0.19 -6.48 -24.07
C ALA A 21 -0.51 -5.45 -23.19
N CYS A 22 -1.28 -5.93 -22.23
CA CYS A 22 -1.87 -5.12 -21.18
C CYS A 22 -0.72 -4.47 -20.40
N SER A 23 -0.43 -3.21 -20.72
CA SER A 23 0.58 -2.42 -20.02
C SER A 23 0.08 -2.19 -18.59
N PRO A 24 0.79 -2.67 -17.55
CA PRO A 24 0.38 -2.47 -16.16
C PRO A 24 0.88 -1.10 -15.69
N SER A 25 0.28 -0.03 -16.18
CA SER A 25 0.56 1.34 -15.75
C SER A 25 -0.69 2.11 -15.35
N VAL A 26 -1.83 1.45 -15.29
CA VAL A 26 -3.08 2.09 -14.88
C VAL A 26 -3.19 2.01 -13.37
N THR A 27 -3.23 3.17 -12.72
CA THR A 27 -3.66 3.29 -11.35
C THR A 27 -5.14 2.90 -11.30
N GLU A 28 -5.43 1.77 -10.69
CA GLU A 28 -6.81 1.30 -10.52
C GLU A 28 -7.32 1.79 -9.16
N HIS A 29 -8.41 2.56 -9.16
CA HIS A 29 -9.10 2.98 -7.94
C HIS A 29 -10.47 2.35 -7.89
N GLU A 30 -10.65 1.43 -6.97
CA GLU A 30 -11.96 0.90 -6.63
C GLU A 30 -12.62 1.83 -5.61
N VAL A 31 -13.67 2.53 -6.02
CA VAL A 31 -14.31 3.57 -5.20
C VAL A 31 -15.73 3.22 -4.87
N THR A 32 -16.05 3.20 -3.56
CA THR A 32 -17.41 3.06 -3.04
C THR A 32 -17.85 4.38 -2.40
N PRO A 33 -19.04 4.92 -2.75
CA PRO A 33 -19.56 6.18 -2.19
C PRO A 33 -19.80 6.11 -0.68
N ALA A 34 -19.57 7.22 0.01
CA ALA A 34 -19.83 7.39 1.45
C ALA A 34 -21.31 7.64 1.75
N LYS A 35 -21.80 7.06 2.85
CA LYS A 35 -23.10 7.42 3.44
C LYS A 35 -22.99 8.62 4.40
N ASN A 36 -21.85 8.77 5.06
CA ASN A 36 -21.57 9.79 6.07
C ASN A 36 -20.75 10.98 5.54
N GLY A 37 -20.38 11.02 4.25
CA GLY A 37 -19.54 12.06 3.64
C GLY A 37 -18.05 11.99 4.01
N GLU A 38 -17.61 10.94 4.72
CA GLU A 38 -16.22 10.69 5.05
C GLU A 38 -15.67 9.54 4.22
N TYR A 39 -14.50 9.72 3.63
CA TYR A 39 -13.84 8.75 2.77
C TYR A 39 -12.55 8.23 3.40
N VAL A 40 -12.20 6.99 3.11
CA VAL A 40 -10.94 6.37 3.50
C VAL A 40 -10.19 5.93 2.25
N ILE A 41 -9.02 6.49 2.02
CA ILE A 41 -8.09 6.01 1.00
C ILE A 41 -7.27 4.88 1.59
N LEU A 42 -7.34 3.71 0.95
CA LEU A 42 -6.64 2.49 1.35
C LEU A 42 -5.43 2.26 0.46
N LEU A 43 -4.26 2.04 1.08
CA LEU A 43 -2.98 1.94 0.41
C LEU A 43 -2.29 0.62 0.77
N HIS A 44 -2.14 -0.26 -0.20
CA HIS A 44 -1.50 -1.56 -0.02
C HIS A 44 0.02 -1.47 0.19
N GLY A 45 0.63 -2.55 0.63
CA GLY A 45 2.09 -2.64 0.81
C GLY A 45 2.84 -2.89 -0.50
N LEU A 46 4.17 -2.89 -0.40
CA LEU A 46 5.09 -3.20 -1.48
C LEU A 46 4.81 -4.57 -2.11
N ALA A 47 4.85 -4.66 -3.44
CA ALA A 47 4.57 -5.87 -4.23
C ALA A 47 3.20 -6.51 -3.90
N ARG A 48 2.22 -5.69 -3.52
CA ARG A 48 0.83 -6.08 -3.27
C ARG A 48 -0.11 -5.38 -4.22
N SER A 49 -1.41 -5.64 -4.03
CA SER A 49 -2.51 -5.06 -4.80
C SER A 49 -3.65 -4.63 -3.87
N PRO A 50 -4.66 -3.89 -4.36
CA PRO A 50 -5.84 -3.47 -3.61
C PRO A 50 -6.55 -4.63 -2.90
N GLN A 51 -6.59 -5.82 -3.50
CA GLN A 51 -7.21 -7.03 -2.92
C GLN A 51 -6.66 -7.37 -1.52
N SER A 52 -5.45 -6.94 -1.20
CA SER A 52 -4.90 -7.13 0.14
C SER A 52 -5.61 -6.32 1.21
N MET A 53 -6.23 -5.19 0.84
CA MET A 53 -6.93 -4.26 1.73
C MET A 53 -8.46 -4.48 1.72
N GLU A 54 -8.96 -5.35 0.85
CA GLU A 54 -10.39 -5.56 0.62
C GLU A 54 -11.20 -5.89 1.90
N PRO A 55 -10.77 -6.79 2.81
CA PRO A 55 -11.53 -7.05 4.03
C PRO A 55 -11.69 -5.81 4.93
N LEU A 56 -10.71 -4.91 4.92
CA LEU A 56 -10.80 -3.64 5.65
C LEU A 56 -11.70 -2.64 4.91
N ALA A 57 -11.66 -2.61 3.58
CA ALA A 57 -12.54 -1.77 2.77
C ALA A 57 -14.02 -2.11 3.02
N GLN A 58 -14.36 -3.40 2.96
CA GLN A 58 -15.72 -3.88 3.19
C GLN A 58 -16.22 -3.51 4.59
N ALA A 59 -15.42 -3.74 5.63
CA ALA A 59 -15.81 -3.38 6.99
C ALA A 59 -16.03 -1.86 7.18
N LEU A 60 -15.23 -1.02 6.52
CA LEU A 60 -15.42 0.43 6.55
C LEU A 60 -16.70 0.87 5.80
N GLN A 61 -17.04 0.21 4.70
CA GLN A 61 -18.28 0.46 3.95
C GLN A 61 -19.52 0.09 4.75
N GLU A 62 -19.46 -0.99 5.53
CA GLU A 62 -20.52 -1.40 6.47
C GLU A 62 -20.77 -0.31 7.52
N GLU A 63 -19.72 0.37 7.99
CA GLU A 63 -19.78 1.51 8.91
C GLU A 63 -20.17 2.85 8.22
N GLY A 64 -20.44 2.84 6.91
CA GLY A 64 -20.92 3.99 6.15
C GLY A 64 -19.82 4.89 5.58
N TYR A 65 -18.54 4.56 5.75
CA TYR A 65 -17.45 5.27 5.08
C TYR A 65 -17.45 4.98 3.58
N GLY A 66 -17.15 6.00 2.78
CA GLY A 66 -16.71 5.77 1.41
C GLY A 66 -15.28 5.23 1.40
N THR A 67 -14.97 4.36 0.46
CA THR A 67 -13.60 3.83 0.33
C THR A 67 -13.03 4.11 -1.05
N CYS A 68 -11.75 4.43 -1.11
CA CYS A 68 -10.97 4.47 -2.33
C CYS A 68 -9.82 3.47 -2.16
N ASN A 69 -10.05 2.22 -2.57
CA ASN A 69 -9.06 1.15 -2.51
C ASN A 69 -8.12 1.28 -3.71
N THR A 70 -6.93 1.83 -3.47
CA THR A 70 -6.05 2.36 -4.51
C THR A 70 -5.01 1.34 -4.95
N GLY A 71 -5.02 0.98 -6.24
CA GLY A 71 -3.96 0.23 -6.89
C GLY A 71 -2.89 1.16 -7.45
N TYR A 72 -1.62 0.76 -7.31
CA TYR A 72 -0.47 1.51 -7.84
C TYR A 72 0.75 0.61 -8.04
N PRO A 73 1.66 0.98 -8.97
CA PRO A 73 2.83 0.17 -9.31
C PRO A 73 3.95 0.30 -8.25
N SER A 74 3.71 -0.27 -7.07
CA SER A 74 4.53 -0.12 -5.85
C SER A 74 6.01 -0.52 -6.01
N THR A 75 6.32 -1.38 -6.97
CA THR A 75 7.70 -1.84 -7.25
C THR A 75 8.38 -1.11 -8.41
N LYS A 76 7.65 -0.22 -9.11
CA LYS A 76 8.16 0.43 -10.32
C LYS A 76 8.44 1.92 -10.14
N ARG A 77 7.90 2.54 -9.10
CA ARG A 77 8.00 3.99 -8.84
C ARG A 77 8.46 4.26 -7.41
N THR A 78 9.02 5.43 -7.19
CA THR A 78 9.36 5.93 -5.86
C THR A 78 8.12 6.39 -5.08
N VAL A 79 8.23 6.51 -3.77
CA VAL A 79 7.14 7.06 -2.93
C VAL A 79 6.76 8.49 -3.34
N PRO A 80 7.70 9.42 -3.62
CA PRO A 80 7.36 10.74 -4.14
C PRO A 80 6.57 10.71 -5.45
N GLU A 81 6.96 9.88 -6.43
CA GLU A 81 6.22 9.74 -7.69
C GLU A 81 4.80 9.19 -7.47
N LEU A 82 4.65 8.17 -6.62
CA LEU A 82 3.34 7.59 -6.27
C LEU A 82 2.44 8.61 -5.55
N SER A 83 3.03 9.46 -4.70
CA SER A 83 2.31 10.55 -4.04
C SER A 83 1.78 11.56 -5.05
N GLY A 84 2.62 12.03 -5.96
CA GLY A 84 2.26 13.02 -6.98
C GLY A 84 1.37 12.51 -8.11
N THR A 85 1.16 11.20 -8.21
CA THR A 85 0.31 10.56 -9.23
C THR A 85 -0.87 9.83 -8.57
N SER A 86 -0.68 8.56 -8.24
CA SER A 86 -1.76 7.67 -7.78
C SER A 86 -2.50 8.17 -6.56
N LEU A 87 -1.81 8.74 -5.57
CA LEU A 87 -2.46 9.22 -4.36
C LEU A 87 -3.18 10.56 -4.59
N ARG A 88 -2.60 11.45 -5.40
CA ARG A 88 -3.28 12.68 -5.84
C ARG A 88 -4.57 12.37 -6.61
N GLU A 89 -4.56 11.38 -7.50
CA GLU A 89 -5.74 10.91 -8.22
C GLU A 89 -6.79 10.33 -7.28
N ALA A 90 -6.42 9.55 -6.28
CA ALA A 90 -7.33 9.01 -5.27
C ALA A 90 -8.02 10.13 -4.47
N VAL A 91 -7.27 11.15 -4.05
CA VAL A 91 -7.81 12.34 -3.37
C VAL A 91 -8.79 13.09 -4.29
N ALA A 92 -8.42 13.30 -5.56
CA ALA A 92 -9.29 13.97 -6.52
C ALA A 92 -10.60 13.21 -6.73
N LYS A 93 -10.59 11.88 -6.81
CA LYS A 93 -11.79 11.05 -6.90
C LYS A 93 -12.69 11.19 -5.68
N CYS A 94 -12.12 11.15 -4.48
CA CYS A 94 -12.91 11.37 -3.25
C CYS A 94 -13.57 12.76 -3.26
N ARG A 95 -12.87 13.81 -3.71
CA ARG A 95 -13.43 15.18 -3.85
C ARG A 95 -14.57 15.24 -4.85
N GLN A 96 -14.44 14.61 -6.02
CA GLN A 96 -15.49 14.54 -7.04
C GLN A 96 -16.78 13.89 -6.51
N LEU A 97 -16.65 12.99 -5.53
CA LEU A 97 -17.77 12.33 -4.86
C LEU A 97 -18.25 13.09 -3.61
N GLY A 98 -17.81 14.33 -3.41
CA GLY A 98 -18.27 15.19 -2.33
C GLY A 98 -17.69 14.88 -0.96
N ALA A 99 -16.45 14.38 -0.91
CA ALA A 99 -15.79 14.11 0.36
C ALA A 99 -15.68 15.37 1.23
N ARG A 100 -16.22 15.30 2.45
CA ARG A 100 -16.07 16.35 3.47
C ARG A 100 -14.83 16.11 4.32
N LYS A 101 -14.41 14.85 4.44
CA LYS A 101 -13.21 14.43 5.14
C LYS A 101 -12.61 13.21 4.44
N ILE A 102 -11.29 13.15 4.36
CA ILE A 102 -10.53 12.07 3.74
C ILE A 102 -9.52 11.55 4.74
N HIS A 103 -9.73 10.33 5.18
CA HIS A 103 -8.82 9.58 6.03
C HIS A 103 -7.88 8.72 5.18
N PHE A 104 -6.77 8.31 5.76
CA PHE A 104 -5.77 7.49 5.09
C PHE A 104 -5.45 6.25 5.94
N ILE A 105 -5.51 5.07 5.33
CA ILE A 105 -5.05 3.84 5.96
C ILE A 105 -4.04 3.18 5.02
N GLY A 106 -2.81 3.03 5.47
CA GLY A 106 -1.75 2.40 4.69
C GLY A 106 -1.14 1.20 5.39
N HIS A 107 -0.81 0.17 4.62
CA HIS A 107 -0.03 -0.97 5.08
C HIS A 107 1.41 -0.85 4.62
N SER A 108 2.39 -1.01 5.55
CA SER A 108 3.82 -1.08 5.23
C SER A 108 4.27 0.14 4.41
N MET A 109 4.79 -0.04 3.19
CA MET A 109 5.15 1.03 2.26
C MET A 109 3.96 1.97 1.96
N GLY A 110 2.73 1.46 1.87
CA GLY A 110 1.53 2.29 1.70
C GLY A 110 1.29 3.25 2.87
N ALA A 111 1.69 2.87 4.10
CA ALA A 111 1.65 3.75 5.25
C ALA A 111 2.67 4.91 5.15
N MET A 112 3.85 4.62 4.60
CA MET A 112 4.87 5.63 4.32
C MET A 112 4.46 6.57 3.18
N LEU A 113 3.77 6.03 2.16
CA LEU A 113 3.20 6.81 1.08
C LEU A 113 2.14 7.80 1.59
N ALA A 114 1.22 7.35 2.45
CA ALA A 114 0.22 8.23 3.08
C ALA A 114 0.90 9.32 3.93
N ARG A 115 1.86 8.94 4.78
CA ARG A 115 2.61 9.89 5.62
C ARG A 115 3.36 10.92 4.77
N TYR A 116 4.04 10.49 3.72
CA TYR A 116 4.76 11.38 2.80
C TYR A 116 3.80 12.38 2.14
N HIS A 117 2.68 11.91 1.60
CA HIS A 117 1.69 12.77 0.96
C HIS A 117 1.12 13.83 1.90
N LEU A 118 0.79 13.44 3.13
CA LEU A 118 0.28 14.37 4.15
C LEU A 118 1.32 15.41 4.59
N VAL A 119 2.60 15.20 4.32
CA VAL A 119 3.66 16.19 4.55
C VAL A 119 3.83 17.13 3.37
N VAL A 120 3.84 16.60 2.14
CA VAL A 120 4.20 17.40 0.95
C VAL A 120 3.00 18.03 0.25
N GLU A 121 1.83 17.43 0.34
CA GLU A 121 0.61 17.85 -0.35
C GLU A 121 -0.65 17.50 0.46
N PRO A 122 -0.80 18.00 1.72
CA PRO A 122 -1.95 17.65 2.55
C PRO A 122 -3.24 18.17 1.91
N PRO A 123 -4.24 17.31 1.66
CA PRO A 123 -5.54 17.79 1.19
C PRO A 123 -6.24 18.60 2.30
N LYS A 124 -7.03 19.61 1.89
CA LYS A 124 -7.79 20.45 2.84
C LYS A 124 -8.74 19.63 3.72
N GLU A 125 -9.25 18.54 3.16
CA GLU A 125 -10.16 17.59 3.79
C GLU A 125 -9.43 16.52 4.61
N ALA A 126 -8.11 16.62 4.78
CA ALA A 126 -7.33 15.61 5.48
C ALA A 126 -7.88 15.34 6.89
N GLY A 127 -8.15 14.08 7.15
CA GLY A 127 -8.59 13.57 8.43
C GLY A 127 -7.49 12.80 9.17
N ARG A 128 -7.83 11.63 9.67
CA ARG A 128 -6.94 10.78 10.43
C ARG A 128 -6.05 9.91 9.54
N LEU A 129 -4.87 9.58 10.06
CA LEU A 129 -3.94 8.64 9.47
C LEU A 129 -3.91 7.35 10.31
N ILE A 130 -4.01 6.20 9.65
CA ILE A 130 -3.77 4.90 10.28
C ILE A 130 -2.66 4.19 9.53
N GLN A 131 -1.65 3.77 10.26
CA GLN A 131 -0.50 3.08 9.72
C GLN A 131 -0.45 1.64 10.24
N LEU A 132 -0.51 0.67 9.34
CA LEU A 132 -0.42 -0.76 9.65
C LEU A 132 0.98 -1.27 9.34
N ALA A 133 1.73 -1.64 10.37
CA ALA A 133 3.11 -2.10 10.29
C ALA A 133 4.03 -1.18 9.46
N PRO A 134 4.04 0.14 9.72
CA PRO A 134 4.86 1.08 8.96
C PRO A 134 6.34 0.96 9.32
N PRO A 135 7.28 0.99 8.36
CA PRO A 135 8.70 1.17 8.66
C PRO A 135 9.03 2.65 8.91
N ASN A 136 8.43 3.24 9.96
CA ASN A 136 8.56 4.68 10.28
C ASN A 136 9.99 5.11 10.65
N GLN A 137 10.80 4.17 11.11
CA GLN A 137 12.23 4.34 11.38
C GLN A 137 13.10 3.45 10.48
N GLY A 138 12.52 2.92 9.39
CA GLY A 138 13.17 2.01 8.48
C GLY A 138 12.94 0.54 8.82
N SER A 139 13.54 -0.34 8.00
CA SER A 139 13.49 -1.79 8.14
C SER A 139 14.88 -2.37 7.99
N GLU A 140 15.33 -3.11 9.00
CA GLU A 140 16.63 -3.79 9.03
C GLU A 140 16.72 -4.89 7.95
N VAL A 141 15.59 -5.44 7.54
CA VAL A 141 15.54 -6.39 6.41
C VAL A 141 15.95 -5.70 5.10
N VAL A 142 15.57 -4.43 4.92
CA VAL A 142 16.01 -3.64 3.76
C VAL A 142 17.51 -3.37 3.84
N ASP A 143 18.06 -3.06 5.00
CA ASP A 143 19.50 -2.81 5.16
C ASP A 143 20.32 -4.04 4.87
N ASN A 144 19.90 -5.21 5.37
CA ASN A 144 20.62 -6.46 5.20
C ASN A 144 20.50 -7.07 3.79
N LEU A 145 19.42 -6.82 3.09
CA LEU A 145 19.11 -7.42 1.78
C LEU A 145 19.06 -6.41 0.63
N GLY A 146 18.96 -5.12 0.92
CA GLY A 146 18.70 -4.04 -0.04
C GLY A 146 19.72 -3.93 -1.16
N ASP A 147 20.98 -4.26 -0.90
CA ASP A 147 22.04 -4.22 -1.92
C ASP A 147 22.07 -5.43 -2.85
N ARG A 148 21.33 -6.49 -2.53
CA ARG A 148 21.26 -7.68 -3.37
C ARG A 148 20.48 -7.38 -4.66
N PRO A 149 21.00 -7.71 -5.86
CA PRO A 149 20.33 -7.43 -7.13
C PRO A 149 18.90 -8.00 -7.19
N ILE A 150 18.68 -9.20 -6.67
CA ILE A 150 17.36 -9.85 -6.63
C ILE A 150 16.41 -9.04 -5.75
N PHE A 151 16.86 -8.53 -4.60
CA PHE A 151 16.03 -7.72 -3.72
C PHE A 151 15.61 -6.42 -4.40
N LYS A 152 16.53 -5.72 -5.07
CA LYS A 152 16.27 -4.50 -5.83
C LYS A 152 15.28 -4.76 -6.98
N ALA A 153 15.46 -5.86 -7.72
CA ALA A 153 14.58 -6.23 -8.83
C ALA A 153 13.14 -6.53 -8.37
N VAL A 154 12.96 -7.15 -7.20
CA VAL A 154 11.64 -7.52 -6.65
C VAL A 154 10.97 -6.32 -5.96
N ASN A 155 11.72 -5.51 -5.22
CA ASN A 155 11.17 -4.46 -4.37
C ASN A 155 11.19 -3.06 -5.01
N GLY A 156 11.99 -2.87 -6.06
CA GLY A 156 12.07 -1.64 -6.81
C GLY A 156 12.53 -0.41 -6.01
N PRO A 157 12.40 0.79 -6.57
CA PRO A 157 12.93 2.02 -5.96
C PRO A 157 12.22 2.41 -4.66
N ALA A 158 10.91 2.19 -4.55
CA ALA A 158 10.19 2.48 -3.30
C ALA A 158 10.69 1.58 -2.15
N GLY A 159 10.83 0.27 -2.40
CA GLY A 159 11.31 -0.68 -1.39
C GLY A 159 12.74 -0.38 -0.92
N SER A 160 13.62 0.02 -1.84
CA SER A 160 15.01 0.36 -1.51
C SER A 160 15.13 1.64 -0.66
N SER A 161 14.11 2.49 -0.63
CA SER A 161 14.10 3.73 0.18
C SER A 161 13.66 3.53 1.62
N LEU A 162 13.29 2.31 2.03
CA LEU A 162 12.70 2.01 3.34
C LEU A 162 13.69 1.41 4.36
N GLY A 163 14.99 1.55 4.15
CA GLY A 163 16.02 1.16 5.12
C GLY A 163 16.13 2.10 6.31
N THR A 164 17.03 1.78 7.25
CA THR A 164 17.31 2.61 8.44
C THR A 164 18.40 3.68 8.19
N ASP A 165 19.02 3.69 7.01
CA ASP A 165 20.03 4.67 6.63
C ASP A 165 19.51 6.11 6.80
N PRO A 166 20.33 7.08 7.29
CA PRO A 166 19.95 8.49 7.43
C PRO A 166 19.44 9.16 6.14
N ARG A 167 19.77 8.61 4.96
CA ARG A 167 19.26 9.07 3.67
C ARG A 167 17.92 8.46 3.29
N SER A 168 17.41 7.50 4.06
CA SER A 168 16.14 6.84 3.81
C SER A 168 14.96 7.81 3.82
N LEU A 169 13.84 7.37 3.26
CA LEU A 169 12.59 8.13 3.32
C LEU A 169 12.15 8.36 4.78
N ALA A 170 12.25 7.33 5.61
CA ALA A 170 11.83 7.38 7.00
C ALA A 170 12.56 8.46 7.80
N ALA A 171 13.89 8.55 7.63
CA ALA A 171 14.73 9.53 8.32
C ALA A 171 14.44 10.98 7.91
N LYS A 172 13.91 11.20 6.72
CA LYS A 172 13.63 12.55 6.16
C LYS A 172 12.23 13.06 6.51
N LEU A 173 11.33 12.20 6.98
CA LEU A 173 9.97 12.61 7.28
C LEU A 173 9.88 13.26 8.67
N PRO A 174 9.26 14.46 8.79
CA PRO A 174 9.08 15.13 10.07
C PRO A 174 8.12 14.37 10.98
N ALA A 175 7.96 14.87 12.22
CA ALA A 175 6.96 14.37 13.16
C ALA A 175 5.55 14.40 12.53
N LEU A 176 4.71 13.46 12.96
CA LEU A 176 3.32 13.38 12.53
C LEU A 176 2.52 14.56 13.08
N THR A 177 1.78 15.23 12.20
CA THR A 177 0.92 16.39 12.57
C THR A 177 -0.56 16.05 12.59
N HIS A 178 -0.96 14.97 11.91
CA HIS A 178 -2.33 14.47 11.89
C HIS A 178 -2.56 13.47 13.02
N GLU A 179 -3.79 13.37 13.52
CA GLU A 179 -4.16 12.32 14.46
C GLU A 179 -3.83 10.96 13.86
N THR A 180 -2.83 10.29 14.42
CA THR A 180 -2.29 9.05 13.84
C THR A 180 -2.37 7.89 14.81
N LEU A 181 -2.99 6.78 14.35
CA LEU A 181 -2.89 5.46 14.95
C LEU A 181 -1.84 4.63 14.23
N ILE A 182 -0.95 4.01 14.99
CA ILE A 182 0.00 3.03 14.48
C ILE A 182 -0.32 1.66 15.06
N ILE A 183 -0.48 0.65 14.21
CA ILE A 183 -0.67 -0.75 14.63
C ILE A 183 0.53 -1.57 14.18
N ALA A 184 1.27 -2.12 15.13
CA ALA A 184 2.43 -2.98 14.92
C ALA A 184 2.06 -4.46 15.09
N GLY A 185 2.68 -5.33 14.30
CA GLY A 185 2.67 -6.78 14.52
C GLY A 185 3.86 -7.21 15.39
N ARG A 186 3.70 -8.32 16.15
CA ARG A 186 4.78 -8.89 16.96
C ARG A 186 4.94 -10.40 16.79
N ARG A 187 4.49 -10.96 15.66
CA ARG A 187 4.70 -12.37 15.31
C ARG A 187 5.25 -12.47 13.90
N THR A 188 6.26 -13.28 13.72
CA THR A 188 6.81 -13.57 12.41
C THR A 188 6.28 -14.89 11.83
N VAL A 189 6.22 -14.95 10.50
CA VAL A 189 6.09 -16.20 9.72
C VAL A 189 7.38 -16.49 8.95
N ASN A 190 8.40 -15.64 9.10
CA ASN A 190 9.71 -15.78 8.48
C ASN A 190 10.81 -15.64 9.55
N PRO A 191 11.20 -16.73 10.21
CA PRO A 191 12.21 -16.71 11.27
C PRO A 191 13.58 -16.23 10.78
N ILE A 192 13.92 -16.41 9.50
CA ILE A 192 15.19 -15.94 8.93
C ILE A 192 15.24 -14.41 8.95
N ASN A 193 14.17 -13.75 8.56
CA ASN A 193 14.11 -12.29 8.63
C ASN A 193 14.16 -11.79 10.08
N SER A 194 13.47 -12.47 11.01
CA SER A 194 13.47 -12.10 12.42
C SER A 194 14.86 -12.18 13.08
N LEU A 195 15.76 -13.05 12.59
CA LEU A 195 17.16 -13.08 13.07
C LEU A 195 17.94 -11.79 12.72
N MET A 196 17.46 -11.01 11.74
CA MET A 196 18.07 -9.75 11.33
C MET A 196 17.42 -8.52 12.01
N ILE A 197 16.30 -8.72 12.74
CA ILE A 197 15.51 -7.66 13.34
C ILE A 197 15.65 -7.71 14.87
N PRO A 198 16.12 -6.66 15.53
CA PRO A 198 16.24 -6.64 16.98
C PRO A 198 14.87 -6.52 17.66
N GLY A 199 14.64 -7.37 18.68
CA GLY A 199 13.44 -7.35 19.51
C GLY A 199 12.19 -7.95 18.85
N PRO A 200 11.01 -7.68 19.39
CA PRO A 200 9.75 -8.17 18.82
C PRO A 200 9.47 -7.57 17.44
N ASP A 201 9.12 -8.43 16.47
CA ASP A 201 8.91 -8.05 15.08
C ASP A 201 7.76 -8.83 14.43
N ASP A 202 7.35 -8.39 13.23
CA ASP A 202 6.31 -9.02 12.43
C ASP A 202 6.84 -9.84 11.23
N GLY A 203 8.16 -9.98 11.13
CA GLY A 203 8.89 -10.63 10.04
C GLY A 203 9.43 -9.65 8.99
N LYS A 204 9.19 -8.34 9.15
CA LYS A 204 9.70 -7.29 8.27
C LYS A 204 10.11 -6.01 8.99
N VAL A 205 9.41 -5.63 10.05
CA VAL A 205 9.64 -4.40 10.80
C VAL A 205 9.58 -4.72 12.28
N SER A 206 10.53 -4.22 13.09
CA SER A 206 10.47 -4.31 14.54
C SER A 206 9.32 -3.45 15.09
N VAL A 207 8.77 -3.84 16.23
CA VAL A 207 7.75 -3.04 16.93
C VAL A 207 8.27 -1.62 17.18
N GLU A 208 9.55 -1.49 17.52
CA GLU A 208 10.19 -0.19 17.77
C GLU A 208 10.22 0.69 16.53
N ASN A 209 10.64 0.13 15.39
CA ASN A 209 10.74 0.87 14.13
C ASN A 209 9.39 1.24 13.50
N THR A 210 8.27 0.71 14.02
CA THR A 210 6.96 1.21 13.62
C THR A 210 6.62 2.56 14.24
N LYS A 211 7.21 2.95 15.35
CA LYS A 211 6.91 4.19 16.07
C LYS A 211 7.32 5.44 15.29
N ALA A 212 6.59 6.53 15.50
CA ALA A 212 6.91 7.84 14.95
C ALA A 212 6.56 8.95 15.95
N THR A 213 7.38 9.97 16.03
CA THR A 213 7.10 11.17 16.84
C THR A 213 5.78 11.81 16.41
N GLY A 214 4.94 12.22 17.35
CA GLY A 214 3.62 12.81 17.09
C GLY A 214 2.48 11.79 16.88
N MET A 215 2.75 10.48 16.96
CA MET A 215 1.67 9.48 16.97
C MET A 215 0.75 9.67 18.17
N LYS A 216 -0.57 9.60 17.96
CA LYS A 216 -1.55 9.69 19.03
C LYS A 216 -1.69 8.38 19.81
N ARG A 217 -1.58 7.25 19.09
CA ARG A 217 -1.77 5.92 19.68
C ARG A 217 -0.89 4.89 18.98
N HIS A 218 -0.34 3.96 19.76
CA HIS A 218 0.43 2.81 19.25
C HIS A 218 -0.12 1.52 19.85
N ILE A 219 -0.49 0.57 19.01
CA ILE A 219 -1.06 -0.73 19.38
C ILE A 219 -0.18 -1.85 18.86
N VAL A 220 0.11 -2.83 19.68
CA VAL A 220 0.89 -4.02 19.28
C VAL A 220 -0.01 -5.25 19.30
N LEU A 221 -0.17 -5.90 18.15
CA LEU A 221 -1.00 -7.08 17.98
C LEU A 221 -0.17 -8.35 17.71
N ALA A 222 -0.69 -9.49 18.15
CA ALA A 222 -0.06 -10.80 17.90
C ALA A 222 -0.35 -11.28 16.46
N CYS A 223 0.15 -10.55 15.47
CA CYS A 223 0.01 -10.86 14.04
C CYS A 223 1.30 -10.62 13.29
N SER A 224 1.39 -11.16 12.08
CA SER A 224 2.56 -11.02 11.19
C SER A 224 2.30 -10.00 10.09
N HIS A 225 3.37 -9.45 9.53
CA HIS A 225 3.37 -8.41 8.52
C HIS A 225 2.40 -8.65 7.33
N PRO A 226 2.39 -9.85 6.68
CA PRO A 226 1.59 -10.04 5.47
C PRO A 226 0.07 -10.13 5.70
N VAL A 227 -0.39 -10.19 6.95
CA VAL A 227 -1.83 -10.41 7.25
C VAL A 227 -2.44 -9.38 8.21
N ILE A 228 -1.66 -8.42 8.71
CA ILE A 228 -2.12 -7.44 9.71
C ILE A 228 -3.39 -6.71 9.28
N MET A 229 -3.50 -6.31 8.00
CA MET A 229 -4.64 -5.58 7.44
C MET A 229 -5.94 -6.42 7.36
N LYS A 230 -5.82 -7.75 7.49
CA LYS A 230 -6.96 -8.69 7.41
C LYS A 230 -7.41 -9.20 8.79
N LYS A 231 -6.69 -8.84 9.86
CA LYS A 231 -7.03 -9.31 11.20
C LYS A 231 -8.22 -8.55 11.76
N ARG A 232 -9.23 -9.29 12.25
CA ARG A 232 -10.45 -8.74 12.85
C ARG A 232 -10.11 -7.63 13.88
N ARG A 233 -9.18 -7.90 14.78
CA ARG A 233 -8.76 -6.92 15.80
C ARG A 233 -8.16 -5.65 15.18
N THR A 234 -7.40 -5.76 14.09
CA THR A 234 -6.87 -4.58 13.36
C THR A 234 -8.01 -3.75 12.78
N ILE A 235 -8.97 -4.40 12.13
CA ILE A 235 -10.14 -3.74 11.53
C ILE A 235 -10.96 -3.02 12.61
N GLU A 236 -11.25 -3.69 13.72
CA GLU A 236 -11.97 -3.10 14.87
C GLU A 236 -11.26 -1.85 15.43
N GLU A 237 -9.93 -1.89 15.59
CA GLU A 237 -9.16 -0.73 16.07
C GLU A 237 -9.12 0.41 15.05
N CYS A 238 -9.07 0.11 13.74
CA CYS A 238 -9.17 1.12 12.68
C CYS A 238 -10.53 1.85 12.76
N ILE A 239 -11.62 1.10 12.79
CA ILE A 239 -12.98 1.66 12.88
C ILE A 239 -13.15 2.50 14.14
N ARG A 240 -12.77 1.97 15.31
CA ARG A 240 -12.84 2.70 16.58
C ARG A 240 -12.07 4.01 16.52
N PHE A 241 -10.86 3.99 15.98
CA PHE A 241 -10.06 5.21 15.86
C PHE A 241 -10.69 6.23 14.91
N LEU A 242 -11.26 5.81 13.80
CA LEU A 242 -11.96 6.70 12.87
C LEU A 242 -13.22 7.33 13.50
N GLN A 243 -13.88 6.63 14.42
CA GLN A 243 -15.04 7.11 15.17
C GLN A 243 -14.68 8.01 16.37
N GLY A 244 -13.40 8.25 16.65
CA GLY A 244 -12.94 9.15 17.71
C GLY A 244 -12.56 8.48 19.01
N GLY A 245 -12.45 7.14 19.04
CA GLY A 245 -12.07 6.31 20.20
C GLY A 245 -10.57 6.08 20.35
#